data_0bc79294e50a369bb66aa16ab6ab3e3b
#
_entry.id   0bc79294e50a369bb66aa16ab6ab3e3b
#
_cell.length_a   1.000
_cell.length_b   1.000
_cell.length_c   1.000
_cell.angle_alpha   90.00
_cell.angle_beta   90.00
_cell.angle_gamma   90.00
#
_symmetry.space_group_name_H-M   'P 1'
#
loop_
_entity.id
_entity.type
_entity.pdbx_description
1 polymer ?
#
loop_
_entity_poly.entity_id
_entity_poly.type
_entity_poly.pdbx_seq_one_letter_code
_entity_poly.pdbx_strand_id
1 'polypeptide(L)'
;MPIDELIEQRLLRPLAMTSTVLPRQDDSARGRPAPEHKRRAVQGYSDEGEPIGEPGSQESYYHWPGTGQMYSSARDMAVFLAANLGEFPVERSLREAMSLAQQDVWTIGPRNRQALAWEVLVGDAPTITEKYGGLNNASAYIGMMPRRKLGIVILGNRGNQYPNEVGRRILLELAAFRRVRA
;
A
#
# COMPACT_ATOMS: atom_id res chain seq x y z
N MET A 1 -9.05 -7.03 -21.19
CA MET A 1 -8.59 -7.75 -19.97
C MET A 1 -9.12 -6.99 -18.77
N PRO A 2 -9.82 -7.62 -17.85
CA PRO A 2 -10.25 -7.03 -16.59
C PRO A 2 -9.06 -6.51 -15.75
N ILE A 3 -9.31 -5.52 -14.87
CA ILE A 3 -8.23 -4.87 -14.11
C ILE A 3 -7.59 -5.82 -13.08
N ASP A 4 -8.36 -6.69 -12.48
CA ASP A 4 -7.90 -7.71 -11.55
C ASP A 4 -6.94 -8.71 -12.23
N GLU A 5 -7.29 -9.20 -13.41
CA GLU A 5 -6.41 -10.05 -14.20
C GLU A 5 -5.11 -9.33 -14.60
N LEU A 6 -5.22 -8.06 -14.99
CA LEU A 6 -4.04 -7.26 -15.36
C LEU A 6 -3.09 -7.10 -14.18
N ILE A 7 -3.60 -6.74 -13.01
CA ILE A 7 -2.80 -6.58 -11.79
C ILE A 7 -2.19 -7.93 -11.39
N GLU A 8 -2.97 -9.00 -11.42
CA GLU A 8 -2.45 -10.33 -11.10
C GLU A 8 -1.28 -10.72 -12.01
N GLN A 9 -1.46 -10.60 -13.33
CA GLN A 9 -0.46 -11.04 -14.31
C GLN A 9 0.79 -10.15 -14.33
N ARG A 10 0.62 -8.84 -14.19
CA ARG A 10 1.70 -7.86 -14.38
C ARG A 10 2.42 -7.47 -13.11
N LEU A 11 1.79 -7.70 -11.95
CA LEU A 11 2.33 -7.27 -10.66
C LEU A 11 2.41 -8.42 -9.65
N LEU A 12 1.28 -9.06 -9.31
CA LEU A 12 1.25 -10.00 -8.20
C LEU A 12 2.05 -11.27 -8.48
N ARG A 13 1.90 -11.87 -9.66
CA ARG A 13 2.66 -13.07 -10.05
C ARG A 13 4.17 -12.81 -10.15
N PRO A 14 4.65 -11.77 -10.85
CA PRO A 14 6.07 -11.45 -10.89
C PRO A 14 6.71 -11.20 -9.52
N LEU A 15 5.95 -10.69 -8.56
CA LEU A 15 6.39 -10.45 -7.19
C LEU A 15 6.10 -11.64 -6.24
N ALA A 16 5.51 -12.71 -6.72
CA ALA A 16 5.07 -13.85 -5.88
C ALA A 16 4.18 -13.42 -4.68
N MET A 17 3.33 -12.43 -4.87
CA MET A 17 2.42 -11.89 -3.86
C MET A 17 1.15 -12.77 -3.75
N THR A 18 1.31 -13.98 -3.25
CA THR A 18 0.25 -15.01 -3.24
C THR A 18 -0.84 -14.78 -2.20
N SER A 19 -0.67 -13.83 -1.30
CA SER A 19 -1.65 -13.44 -0.29
C SER A 19 -2.30 -12.10 -0.59
N THR A 20 -2.11 -11.59 -1.80
CA THR A 20 -2.69 -10.32 -2.26
C THR A 20 -3.71 -10.61 -3.35
N VAL A 21 -4.93 -10.13 -3.16
CA VAL A 21 -6.03 -10.35 -4.09
C VAL A 21 -6.91 -9.11 -4.20
N LEU A 22 -7.47 -8.91 -5.39
CA LEU A 22 -8.59 -8.00 -5.57
C LEU A 22 -9.89 -8.79 -5.36
N PRO A 23 -10.84 -8.23 -4.60
CA PRO A 23 -12.17 -8.84 -4.50
C PRO A 23 -12.84 -8.86 -5.87
N ARG A 24 -13.56 -9.93 -6.16
CA ARG A 24 -14.37 -10.01 -7.37
C ARG A 24 -15.48 -8.97 -7.33
N GLN A 25 -15.70 -8.36 -8.47
CA GLN A 25 -16.70 -7.29 -8.64
C GLN A 25 -18.05 -7.81 -9.14
N ASP A 26 -18.29 -9.10 -9.09
CA ASP A 26 -19.59 -9.65 -9.43
C ASP A 26 -20.59 -9.44 -8.28
N ASP A 27 -21.85 -9.39 -8.62
CA ASP A 27 -22.94 -9.17 -7.64
C ASP A 27 -23.02 -10.26 -6.56
N SER A 28 -22.45 -11.43 -6.81
CA SER A 28 -22.47 -12.56 -5.86
C SER A 28 -21.40 -12.43 -4.78
N ALA A 29 -20.26 -11.81 -5.11
CA ALA A 29 -19.11 -11.71 -4.22
C ALA A 29 -19.01 -10.38 -3.47
N ARG A 30 -19.63 -9.31 -3.97
CA ARG A 30 -19.71 -7.97 -3.33
C ARG A 30 -18.43 -7.51 -2.61
N GLY A 31 -17.31 -7.61 -3.29
CA GLY A 31 -16.02 -7.23 -2.72
C GLY A 31 -15.44 -8.21 -1.69
N ARG A 32 -15.93 -9.44 -1.62
CA ARG A 32 -15.41 -10.47 -0.70
C ARG A 32 -14.24 -11.23 -1.31
N PRO A 33 -13.20 -11.56 -0.54
CA PRO A 33 -12.13 -12.41 -1.01
C PRO A 33 -12.63 -13.85 -1.19
N ALA A 34 -11.93 -14.62 -2.04
CA ALA A 34 -12.20 -16.04 -2.19
C ALA A 34 -12.08 -16.79 -0.82
N PRO A 35 -12.76 -17.94 -0.63
CA PRO A 35 -12.84 -18.62 0.66
C PRO A 35 -11.47 -18.95 1.29
N GLU A 36 -10.47 -19.28 0.48
CA GLU A 36 -9.11 -19.58 0.95
C GLU A 36 -8.40 -18.34 1.54
N HIS A 37 -8.71 -17.14 1.04
CA HIS A 37 -8.20 -15.89 1.58
C HIS A 37 -9.03 -15.40 2.77
N LYS A 38 -10.35 -15.60 2.72
CA LYS A 38 -11.26 -15.23 3.81
C LYS A 38 -10.88 -15.87 5.15
N ARG A 39 -10.42 -17.13 5.14
CA ARG A 39 -9.98 -17.82 6.36
C ARG A 39 -8.80 -17.15 7.08
N ARG A 40 -8.05 -16.30 6.39
CA ARG A 40 -6.90 -15.55 6.94
C ARG A 40 -7.20 -14.06 7.11
N ALA A 41 -8.38 -13.63 6.74
CA ALA A 41 -8.78 -12.24 6.89
C ALA A 41 -8.94 -11.88 8.37
N VAL A 42 -8.47 -10.72 8.76
CA VAL A 42 -8.64 -10.20 10.11
C VAL A 42 -9.99 -9.53 10.28
N GLN A 43 -10.50 -9.51 11.49
CA GLN A 43 -11.67 -8.72 11.85
C GLN A 43 -11.33 -7.23 11.70
N GLY A 44 -12.18 -6.49 10.99
CA GLY A 44 -12.10 -5.04 10.91
C GLY A 44 -12.96 -4.36 11.98
N TYR A 45 -12.51 -3.20 12.44
CA TYR A 45 -13.15 -2.43 13.50
C TYR A 45 -13.34 -0.97 13.07
N SER A 46 -14.41 -0.34 13.56
CA SER A 46 -14.61 1.12 13.44
C SER A 46 -13.51 1.90 14.20
N ASP A 47 -13.52 3.21 14.06
CA ASP A 47 -12.65 4.10 14.84
C ASP A 47 -13.01 4.13 16.33
N GLU A 48 -14.23 3.76 16.69
CA GLU A 48 -14.64 3.55 18.10
C GLU A 48 -14.22 2.17 18.64
N GLY A 49 -13.85 1.23 17.77
CA GLY A 49 -13.41 -0.12 18.15
C GLY A 49 -14.51 -1.17 18.07
N GLU A 50 -15.64 -0.85 17.44
CA GLU A 50 -16.70 -1.82 17.20
C GLU A 50 -16.42 -2.67 15.96
N PRO A 51 -16.70 -3.98 15.97
CA PRO A 51 -16.49 -4.83 14.82
C PRO A 51 -17.44 -4.43 13.68
N ILE A 52 -16.91 -4.35 12.45
CA ILE A 52 -17.67 -4.06 11.24
C ILE A 52 -17.71 -5.30 10.35
N GLY A 53 -18.90 -5.83 10.16
CA GLY A 53 -19.12 -7.01 9.33
C GLY A 53 -18.36 -8.24 9.80
N GLU A 54 -18.27 -9.24 8.95
CA GLU A 54 -17.44 -10.42 9.17
C GLU A 54 -15.97 -10.14 8.79
N PRO A 55 -15.01 -10.95 9.28
CA PRO A 55 -13.63 -10.86 8.82
C PRO A 55 -13.51 -10.87 7.29
N GLY A 56 -12.81 -9.89 6.73
CA GLY A 56 -12.67 -9.72 5.28
C GLY A 56 -13.86 -9.04 4.59
N SER A 57 -14.79 -8.47 5.33
CA SER A 57 -15.88 -7.66 4.77
C SER A 57 -15.36 -6.28 4.31
N GLN A 58 -15.83 -5.84 3.14
CA GLN A 58 -15.57 -4.51 2.57
C GLN A 58 -16.86 -3.95 2.00
N GLU A 59 -17.75 -3.51 2.86
CA GLU A 59 -19.10 -3.12 2.40
C GLU A 59 -19.15 -1.73 1.76
N SER A 60 -18.14 -0.88 1.99
CA SER A 60 -18.27 0.54 1.69
C SER A 60 -17.88 0.96 0.27
N TYR A 61 -16.96 0.25 -0.42
CA TYR A 61 -16.35 0.75 -1.65
C TYR A 61 -16.23 -0.25 -2.80
N TYR A 62 -16.93 -1.38 -2.73
CA TYR A 62 -16.81 -2.44 -3.73
C TYR A 62 -17.19 -2.02 -5.17
N HIS A 63 -17.90 -0.91 -5.34
CA HIS A 63 -18.23 -0.35 -6.65
C HIS A 63 -17.11 0.45 -7.31
N TRP A 64 -16.01 0.74 -6.60
CA TRP A 64 -14.94 1.61 -7.07
C TRP A 64 -13.59 0.91 -7.06
N PRO A 65 -13.34 -0.01 -8.02
CA PRO A 65 -12.16 -0.88 -8.00
C PRO A 65 -10.82 -0.14 -8.06
N GLY A 66 -10.80 1.08 -8.58
CA GLY A 66 -9.59 1.90 -8.61
C GLY A 66 -9.26 2.62 -7.31
N THR A 67 -10.13 2.55 -6.30
CA THR A 67 -10.00 3.30 -5.05
C THR A 67 -9.32 2.50 -3.93
N GLY A 68 -8.73 1.37 -4.22
CA GLY A 68 -8.15 0.46 -3.25
C GLY A 68 -8.85 -0.89 -3.25
N GLN A 69 -9.25 -1.39 -2.06
CA GLN A 69 -10.00 -2.64 -1.90
C GLN A 69 -9.17 -3.92 -2.10
N MET A 70 -7.87 -3.83 -2.21
CA MET A 70 -7.02 -5.02 -2.21
C MET A 70 -6.90 -5.59 -0.80
N TYR A 71 -7.02 -6.90 -0.70
CA TYR A 71 -6.60 -7.62 0.49
C TYR A 71 -5.13 -7.99 0.32
N SER A 72 -4.34 -7.81 1.35
CA SER A 72 -2.92 -8.17 1.31
C SER A 72 -2.40 -8.61 2.67
N SER A 73 -1.19 -9.11 2.69
CA SER A 73 -0.45 -9.43 3.90
C SER A 73 0.74 -8.47 4.07
N ALA A 74 1.21 -8.31 5.30
CA ALA A 74 2.42 -7.53 5.57
C ALA A 74 3.64 -8.08 4.80
N ARG A 75 3.71 -9.41 4.62
CA ARG A 75 4.77 -10.07 3.83
C ARG A 75 4.73 -9.64 2.36
N ASP A 76 3.58 -9.72 1.72
CA ASP A 76 3.44 -9.36 0.31
C ASP A 76 3.70 -7.87 0.11
N MET A 77 3.20 -7.03 1.00
CA MET A 77 3.45 -5.59 0.95
C MET A 77 4.93 -5.25 1.19
N ALA A 78 5.66 -6.02 2.00
CA ALA A 78 7.11 -5.87 2.15
C ALA A 78 7.86 -6.23 0.86
N VAL A 79 7.42 -7.26 0.12
CA VAL A 79 7.97 -7.61 -1.21
C VAL A 79 7.70 -6.48 -2.20
N PHE A 80 6.47 -5.97 -2.26
CA PHE A 80 6.12 -4.83 -3.11
C PHE A 80 6.97 -3.60 -2.79
N LEU A 81 7.16 -3.29 -1.51
CA LEU A 81 8.02 -2.21 -1.06
C LEU A 81 9.48 -2.42 -1.46
N ALA A 82 10.02 -3.62 -1.26
CA ALA A 82 11.40 -3.97 -1.65
C ALA A 82 11.60 -3.85 -3.16
N ALA A 83 10.64 -4.26 -3.98
CA ALA A 83 10.67 -4.08 -5.43
C ALA A 83 10.72 -2.60 -5.83
N ASN A 84 9.90 -1.76 -5.21
CA ASN A 84 9.89 -0.31 -5.43
C ASN A 84 11.20 0.38 -4.98
N LEU A 85 11.89 -0.18 -4.00
CA LEU A 85 13.21 0.28 -3.55
C LEU A 85 14.36 -0.26 -4.43
N GLY A 86 14.09 -1.17 -5.38
CA GLY A 86 15.09 -1.85 -6.18
C GLY A 86 15.90 -2.91 -5.42
N GLU A 87 15.36 -3.39 -4.29
CA GLU A 87 15.98 -4.41 -3.42
C GLU A 87 15.36 -5.80 -3.62
N PHE A 88 14.45 -5.94 -4.56
CA PHE A 88 13.87 -7.22 -4.98
C PHE A 88 14.05 -7.40 -6.49
N PRO A 89 14.49 -8.59 -6.97
CA PRO A 89 14.71 -8.82 -8.39
C PRO A 89 13.38 -8.88 -9.15
N VAL A 90 13.25 -8.02 -10.15
CA VAL A 90 12.10 -7.98 -11.05
C VAL A 90 12.59 -7.81 -12.47
N GLU A 91 11.77 -8.18 -13.45
CA GLU A 91 12.03 -7.90 -14.85
C GLU A 91 12.25 -6.40 -15.10
N ARG A 92 13.05 -6.09 -16.13
CA ARG A 92 13.41 -4.71 -16.49
C ARG A 92 12.17 -3.82 -16.71
N SER A 93 11.18 -4.32 -17.46
CA SER A 93 9.95 -3.60 -17.77
C SER A 93 9.16 -3.20 -16.52
N LEU A 94 9.04 -4.11 -15.55
CA LEU A 94 8.36 -3.83 -14.29
C LEU A 94 9.16 -2.83 -13.43
N ARG A 95 10.48 -2.95 -13.39
CA ARG A 95 11.35 -2.00 -12.69
C ARG A 95 11.24 -0.59 -13.26
N GLU A 96 11.25 -0.46 -14.58
CA GLU A 96 11.09 0.82 -15.27
C GLU A 96 9.71 1.42 -14.99
N ALA A 97 8.65 0.61 -15.03
CA ALA A 97 7.30 1.05 -14.67
C ALA A 97 7.19 1.55 -13.22
N MET A 98 7.76 0.81 -12.26
CA MET A 98 7.81 1.23 -10.84
C MET A 98 8.59 2.53 -10.66
N SER A 99 9.72 2.67 -11.35
CA SER A 99 10.53 3.90 -11.31
C SER A 99 9.78 5.08 -11.91
N LEU A 100 9.10 4.88 -13.03
CA LEU A 100 8.27 5.90 -13.67
C LEU A 100 7.11 6.33 -12.77
N ALA A 101 6.47 5.38 -12.10
CA ALA A 101 5.35 5.66 -11.20
C ALA A 101 5.75 6.52 -9.98
N GLN A 102 7.03 6.54 -9.60
CA GLN A 102 7.56 7.33 -8.49
C GLN A 102 8.02 8.74 -8.89
N GLN A 103 8.06 9.05 -10.18
CA GLN A 103 8.44 10.39 -10.65
C GLN A 103 7.33 11.37 -10.37
N ASP A 104 7.67 12.47 -9.74
CA ASP A 104 6.74 13.56 -9.52
C ASP A 104 6.37 14.23 -10.84
N VAL A 105 5.08 14.40 -11.07
CA VAL A 105 4.51 14.98 -12.28
C VAL A 105 3.75 16.28 -12.02
N TRP A 106 3.41 16.54 -10.77
CA TRP A 106 2.65 17.73 -10.38
C TRP A 106 3.05 18.28 -9.01
N THR A 107 3.10 19.61 -8.89
CA THR A 107 3.33 20.30 -7.62
C THR A 107 1.98 20.63 -6.97
N ILE A 108 1.70 20.02 -5.81
CA ILE A 108 0.48 20.31 -5.05
C ILE A 108 0.70 21.50 -4.12
N GLY A 109 1.89 21.63 -3.57
CA GLY A 109 2.24 22.69 -2.63
C GLY A 109 3.74 22.76 -2.36
N PRO A 110 4.19 23.62 -1.46
CA PRO A 110 5.62 23.86 -1.23
C PRO A 110 6.39 22.61 -0.79
N ARG A 111 5.72 21.66 -0.15
CA ARG A 111 6.31 20.42 0.35
C ARG A 111 5.72 19.15 -0.22
N ASN A 112 4.73 19.24 -1.10
CA ASN A 112 4.00 18.09 -1.65
C ASN A 112 4.09 18.07 -3.17
N ARG A 113 4.44 16.91 -3.70
CA ARG A 113 4.40 16.58 -5.13
C ARG A 113 3.49 15.38 -5.35
N GLN A 114 2.91 15.30 -6.53
CA GLN A 114 2.12 14.16 -6.97
C GLN A 114 2.91 13.38 -8.02
N ALA A 115 3.04 12.08 -7.81
CA ALA A 115 3.49 11.13 -8.80
C ALA A 115 2.31 10.26 -9.27
N LEU A 116 2.55 9.21 -10.05
CA LEU A 116 1.47 8.30 -10.44
C LEU A 116 1.03 7.46 -9.23
N ALA A 117 -0.09 7.85 -8.61
CA ALA A 117 -0.66 7.26 -7.39
C ALA A 117 0.23 7.34 -6.12
N TRP A 118 1.40 7.97 -6.17
CA TRP A 118 2.23 8.27 -5.01
C TRP A 118 2.18 9.75 -4.66
N GLU A 119 2.25 10.04 -3.39
CA GLU A 119 2.54 11.36 -2.85
C GLU A 119 4.03 11.45 -2.53
N VAL A 120 4.66 12.58 -2.86
CA VAL A 120 6.09 12.77 -2.63
C VAL A 120 6.27 13.99 -1.74
N LEU A 121 6.70 13.73 -0.51
CA LEU A 121 6.99 14.77 0.47
C LEU A 121 8.43 15.24 0.28
N VAL A 122 8.60 16.53 0.03
CA VAL A 122 9.91 17.18 -0.18
C VAL A 122 10.13 18.29 0.86
N GLY A 123 11.38 18.69 1.08
CA GLY A 123 11.71 19.77 2.02
C GLY A 123 13.10 19.57 2.63
N ASP A 124 13.32 20.11 3.83
CA ASP A 124 14.59 20.03 4.54
C ASP A 124 14.93 18.62 5.05
N ALA A 125 13.91 17.79 5.23
CA ALA A 125 14.05 16.38 5.57
C ALA A 125 14.28 15.52 4.31
N PRO A 126 14.75 14.26 4.45
CA PRO A 126 14.81 13.34 3.33
C PRO A 126 13.46 13.14 2.68
N THR A 127 13.44 13.12 1.34
CA THR A 127 12.22 12.89 0.55
C THR A 127 11.58 11.55 0.91
N ILE A 128 10.27 11.57 1.15
CA ILE A 128 9.44 10.39 1.37
C ILE A 128 8.48 10.25 0.20
N THR A 129 8.47 9.10 -0.43
CA THR A 129 7.46 8.68 -1.40
C THR A 129 6.49 7.76 -0.68
N GLU A 130 5.20 8.09 -0.67
CA GLU A 130 4.25 7.40 0.19
C GLU A 130 2.85 7.32 -0.41
N LYS A 131 2.05 6.42 0.16
CA LYS A 131 0.61 6.41 0.00
C LYS A 131 -0.04 5.88 1.28
N TYR A 132 -1.17 6.43 1.62
CA TYR A 132 -2.02 5.91 2.69
C TYR A 132 -3.45 5.74 2.18
N GLY A 133 -4.20 4.95 2.88
CA GLY A 133 -5.61 4.72 2.62
C GLY A 133 -6.32 4.25 3.87
N GLY A 134 -7.64 4.41 3.84
CA GLY A 134 -8.50 3.96 4.91
C GLY A 134 -9.86 3.56 4.38
N LEU A 135 -10.43 2.59 5.04
CA LEU A 135 -11.83 2.21 4.98
C LEU A 135 -12.44 2.44 6.37
N ASN A 136 -13.73 2.24 6.49
CA ASN A 136 -14.40 2.31 7.80
C ASN A 136 -13.90 1.27 8.82
N ASN A 137 -13.21 0.22 8.37
CA ASN A 137 -12.76 -0.91 9.17
C ASN A 137 -11.29 -1.29 8.99
N ALA A 138 -10.53 -0.48 8.27
CA ALA A 138 -9.10 -0.74 8.02
C ALA A 138 -8.37 0.55 7.70
N SER A 139 -7.07 0.59 7.97
CA SER A 139 -6.18 1.67 7.57
C SER A 139 -4.84 1.08 7.11
N ALA A 140 -4.23 1.70 6.12
CA ALA A 140 -2.96 1.24 5.58
C ALA A 140 -2.05 2.42 5.24
N TYR A 141 -0.76 2.18 5.35
CA TYR A 141 0.29 3.09 4.92
C TYR A 141 1.45 2.33 4.32
N ILE A 142 1.99 2.87 3.26
CA ILE A 142 3.27 2.49 2.68
C ILE A 142 4.09 3.76 2.45
N GLY A 143 5.32 3.78 2.96
CA GLY A 143 6.22 4.90 2.80
C GLY A 143 7.64 4.42 2.55
N MET A 144 8.39 5.18 1.74
CA MET A 144 9.76 4.83 1.39
C MET A 144 10.63 6.06 1.16
N MET A 145 11.91 5.88 1.38
CA MET A 145 12.99 6.79 1.02
C MET A 145 13.91 6.08 0.01
N PRO A 146 13.62 6.13 -1.30
CA PRO A 146 14.34 5.33 -2.30
C PRO A 146 15.85 5.52 -2.28
N ARG A 147 16.32 6.77 -2.12
CA ARG A 147 17.76 7.07 -2.03
C ARG A 147 18.46 6.47 -0.81
N ARG A 148 17.71 6.09 0.22
CA ARG A 148 18.24 5.52 1.47
C ARG A 148 17.96 4.04 1.63
N LYS A 149 17.23 3.46 0.70
CA LYS A 149 16.80 2.06 0.76
C LYS A 149 16.08 1.75 2.08
N LEU A 150 15.25 2.69 2.50
CA LEU A 150 14.41 2.56 3.68
C LEU A 150 12.95 2.56 3.27
N GLY A 151 12.15 1.74 3.93
CA GLY A 151 10.72 1.73 3.72
C GLY A 151 9.98 1.08 4.88
N ILE A 152 8.70 1.37 4.97
CA ILE A 152 7.79 0.85 6.00
C ILE A 152 6.42 0.57 5.39
N VAL A 153 5.80 -0.48 5.87
CA VAL A 153 4.38 -0.79 5.65
C VAL A 153 3.70 -0.88 7.00
N ILE A 154 2.56 -0.25 7.14
CA ILE A 154 1.68 -0.36 8.30
C ILE A 154 0.32 -0.79 7.81
N LEU A 155 -0.19 -1.90 8.33
CA LEU A 155 -1.54 -2.41 8.07
C LEU A 155 -2.29 -2.43 9.40
N GLY A 156 -3.41 -1.74 9.45
CA GLY A 156 -4.29 -1.67 10.61
C GLY A 156 -5.67 -2.22 10.27
N ASN A 157 -6.26 -2.93 11.20
CA ASN A 157 -7.62 -3.47 11.11
C ASN A 157 -8.64 -2.58 11.83
N ARG A 158 -8.37 -1.30 11.89
CA ARG A 158 -9.26 -0.28 12.45
C ARG A 158 -9.38 0.91 11.49
N GLY A 159 -10.58 1.41 11.33
CA GLY A 159 -10.87 2.57 10.48
C GLY A 159 -10.24 3.85 10.99
N ASN A 160 -10.09 4.82 10.11
CA ASN A 160 -9.69 6.21 10.38
C ASN A 160 -8.43 6.40 11.27
N GLN A 161 -7.53 5.42 11.28
CA GLN A 161 -6.27 5.48 12.02
C GLN A 161 -5.18 6.11 11.16
N TYR A 162 -4.88 7.24 11.10
CA TYR A 162 -3.90 7.95 10.25
C TYR A 162 -2.44 7.39 10.37
N PRO A 163 -2.15 6.19 9.85
CA PRO A 163 -0.86 5.51 10.04
C PRO A 163 0.31 6.22 9.34
N ASN A 164 0.02 7.15 8.45
CA ASN A 164 1.00 7.99 7.77
C ASN A 164 1.82 8.84 8.74
N GLU A 165 1.24 9.39 9.79
CA GLU A 165 2.00 10.20 10.77
C GLU A 165 3.04 9.34 11.50
N VAL A 166 2.63 8.17 11.97
CA VAL A 166 3.51 7.21 12.64
C VAL A 166 4.59 6.71 11.69
N GLY A 167 4.20 6.33 10.47
CA GLY A 167 5.12 5.81 9.45
C GLY A 167 6.18 6.83 9.04
N ARG A 168 5.79 8.09 8.81
CA ARG A 168 6.71 9.18 8.51
C ARG A 168 7.72 9.39 9.63
N ARG A 169 7.26 9.43 10.88
CA ARG A 169 8.13 9.60 12.04
C ARG A 169 9.15 8.48 12.15
N ILE A 170 8.72 7.21 12.01
CA ILE A 170 9.62 6.05 12.04
C ILE A 170 10.66 6.15 10.91
N LEU A 171 10.26 6.48 9.69
CA LEU A 171 11.19 6.64 8.56
C LEU A 171 12.24 7.74 8.81
N LEU A 172 11.83 8.86 9.37
CA LEU A 172 12.73 9.98 9.69
C LEU A 172 13.72 9.60 10.81
N GLU A 173 13.26 8.93 11.86
CA GLU A 173 14.12 8.44 12.95
C GLU A 173 15.14 7.42 12.44
N LEU A 174 14.71 6.44 11.63
CA LEU A 174 15.61 5.46 11.01
C LEU A 174 16.64 6.12 10.08
N ALA A 175 16.22 7.14 9.33
CA ALA A 175 17.11 7.89 8.46
C ALA A 175 18.14 8.72 9.23
N ALA A 176 17.79 9.25 10.39
CA ALA A 176 18.71 9.95 11.28
C ALA A 176 19.73 8.98 11.91
N PHE A 177 19.24 7.83 12.38
CA PHE A 177 20.09 6.82 13.03
C PHE A 177 21.18 6.26 12.10
N ARG A 178 20.90 6.06 10.81
CA ARG A 178 21.90 5.62 9.83
C ARG A 178 23.00 6.66 9.54
N ARG A 179 22.74 7.95 9.76
CA ARG A 179 23.77 9.01 9.60
C ARG A 179 24.85 8.97 10.70
N VAL A 180 24.53 8.46 11.87
CA VAL A 180 25.46 8.42 13.01
C VAL A 180 26.43 7.24 12.90
N ARG A 181 26.15 6.25 12.05
CA ARG A 181 26.97 5.03 11.87
C ARG A 181 27.77 4.97 10.56
N ALA A 182 27.64 5.96 9.70
CA ALA A 182 28.39 6.11 8.45
C ALA A 182 29.48 7.17 8.57
#